data_9bc01bb9974455bc4d153aeafd8ee79d
#
_entry.id   9bc01bb9974455bc4d153aeafd8ee79d
#
_cell.length_a   1.000
_cell.length_b   1.000
_cell.length_c   1.000
_cell.angle_alpha   90.00
_cell.angle_beta   90.00
_cell.angle_gamma   90.00
#
_symmetry.space_group_name_H-M   'P 1'
#
loop_
_entity.id
_entity.type
_entity.pdbx_description
1 polymer ?
#
loop_
_entity_poly.entity_id
_entity_poly.type
_entity_poly.pdbx_seq_one_letter_code
_entity_poly.pdbx_strand_id
1 'polypeptide(L)'
;KAQSHKLIFCAHNRAVKIEGLYNKIIDLGKFSVKEKEGEDGFYYQAFVIGALLDEHVDIERTSFNLGNDNDIEDDEDDNSTDASLAKIRREAIKTIEKLLADYLEKVRAEKIKKYMPVIDETMPQYKSVVHYKGDKVKLLSPNLSPEKLDIELYKIASDWKLEVKEKCIALLEEKKDVTTLSEYKEKYDQFLTEFNDVGKSELARYVVHRKAVIELLDELIGKTDEDTFTNEDIIHSIFFPIRTSSDEVPFNKQNLWLLDERLAYHSFLSSDKTFESIQQLDSKSTDRPDLLIFNDAIAFTEDESGPYNSFTIVEFKKPQRNNYIDNDPKHNPLDQVETYIEELLEGKVTNRRGRKIIVDTNTPFYVYIVCDITKSFEKILKKREFKPMPDGQGYFYFKSEYYSAYIEVIPFEKVVTNAKKRNRILFDKLGID
;
A
#
# COMPACT_ATOMS: atom_id res chain seq x y z
N LYS A 1 8.40 32.16 -36.49
CA LYS A 1 7.40 32.01 -35.41
C LYS A 1 8.01 31.20 -34.28
N ALA A 2 7.87 31.65 -33.03
CA ALA A 2 8.30 30.87 -31.87
C ALA A 2 7.50 29.54 -31.81
N GLN A 3 8.18 28.43 -31.59
CA GLN A 3 7.54 27.11 -31.48
C GLN A 3 7.48 26.60 -30.03
N SER A 4 7.96 27.40 -29.08
CA SER A 4 7.96 27.11 -27.64
C SER A 4 8.14 28.35 -26.79
N HIS A 5 7.79 28.28 -25.53
CA HIS A 5 8.09 29.30 -24.53
C HIS A 5 9.59 29.37 -24.25
N LYS A 6 10.19 30.57 -24.26
CA LYS A 6 11.64 30.77 -24.21
C LYS A 6 12.05 31.79 -23.16
N LEU A 7 13.16 31.48 -22.48
CA LEU A 7 13.95 32.43 -21.70
C LEU A 7 15.22 32.75 -22.50
N ILE A 8 15.46 34.03 -22.78
CA ILE A 8 16.50 34.49 -23.69
C ILE A 8 17.41 35.46 -22.93
N PHE A 9 18.65 35.07 -22.74
CA PHE A 9 19.69 35.93 -22.17
C PHE A 9 20.35 36.70 -23.29
N CYS A 10 20.39 38.03 -23.17
CA CYS A 10 20.90 38.90 -24.20
C CYS A 10 22.10 39.69 -23.70
N ALA A 11 23.06 39.95 -24.60
CA ALA A 11 24.13 40.93 -24.43
C ALA A 11 24.22 41.81 -25.66
N HIS A 12 24.44 43.11 -25.46
CA HIS A 12 24.53 44.12 -26.52
C HIS A 12 23.39 44.00 -27.54
N ASN A 13 22.14 43.84 -27.04
CA ASN A 13 20.92 43.68 -27.85
C ASN A 13 20.88 42.44 -28.76
N ARG A 14 21.66 41.42 -28.47
CA ARG A 14 21.63 40.15 -29.21
C ARG A 14 21.38 38.98 -28.23
N ALA A 15 20.61 37.98 -28.69
CA ALA A 15 20.45 36.74 -27.99
C ALA A 15 21.75 35.96 -27.95
N VAL A 16 22.20 35.57 -26.75
CA VAL A 16 23.41 34.80 -26.50
C VAL A 16 23.03 33.39 -26.10
N LYS A 17 22.16 33.22 -25.11
CA LYS A 17 21.71 31.94 -24.61
C LYS A 17 20.20 31.85 -24.63
N ILE A 18 19.65 30.72 -25.11
CA ILE A 18 18.21 30.49 -25.19
C ILE A 18 17.87 29.21 -24.47
N GLU A 19 17.00 29.27 -23.49
CA GLU A 19 16.52 28.15 -22.70
C GLU A 19 15.01 27.95 -22.89
N GLY A 20 14.53 26.70 -22.76
CA GLY A 20 13.11 26.42 -22.77
C GLY A 20 12.47 26.80 -21.42
N LEU A 21 11.55 27.76 -21.43
CA LEU A 21 10.87 28.21 -20.22
C LEU A 21 9.94 27.14 -19.63
N TYR A 22 9.38 26.26 -20.48
CA TYR A 22 8.53 25.14 -20.07
C TYR A 22 9.25 24.09 -19.20
N ASN A 23 10.58 24.00 -19.27
CA ASN A 23 11.38 23.13 -18.41
C ASN A 23 11.62 23.73 -17.03
N LYS A 24 11.37 25.03 -16.88
CA LYS A 24 11.60 25.80 -15.64
C LYS A 24 10.29 26.13 -14.93
N ILE A 25 9.22 26.38 -15.68
CA ILE A 25 7.87 26.63 -15.20
C ILE A 25 6.97 25.51 -15.77
N ILE A 26 6.78 24.45 -14.99
CA ILE A 26 6.12 23.23 -15.43
C ILE A 26 4.68 23.50 -15.90
N ASP A 27 3.96 24.37 -15.19
CA ASP A 27 2.56 24.71 -15.47
C ASP A 27 2.38 25.53 -16.76
N LEU A 28 3.44 26.10 -17.30
CA LEU A 28 3.39 26.79 -18.58
C LEU A 28 3.25 25.80 -19.75
N GLY A 29 3.75 24.56 -19.58
CA GLY A 29 3.70 23.53 -20.60
C GLY A 29 4.60 23.84 -21.83
N LYS A 30 4.60 22.92 -22.78
CA LYS A 30 5.40 23.04 -24.03
C LYS A 30 4.62 23.67 -25.18
N PHE A 31 3.30 23.56 -25.14
CA PHE A 31 2.42 23.99 -26.25
C PHE A 31 2.00 25.46 -26.09
N SER A 32 1.48 26.01 -27.18
CA SER A 32 0.98 27.39 -27.17
C SER A 32 -0.16 27.57 -26.15
N VAL A 33 -0.13 28.70 -25.46
CA VAL A 33 -1.21 29.15 -24.59
C VAL A 33 -2.35 29.70 -25.42
N LYS A 34 -3.59 29.38 -25.09
CA LYS A 34 -4.80 29.96 -25.68
C LYS A 34 -5.60 30.66 -24.59
N GLU A 35 -6.02 31.88 -24.80
CA GLU A 35 -6.88 32.59 -23.84
C GLU A 35 -8.33 32.11 -23.91
N LYS A 36 -8.79 31.76 -25.12
CA LYS A 36 -10.13 31.21 -25.36
C LYS A 36 -10.06 30.03 -26.37
N GLU A 37 -11.01 29.17 -26.27
CA GLU A 37 -11.17 28.05 -27.22
C GLU A 37 -11.49 28.62 -28.62
N GLY A 38 -10.68 28.23 -29.62
CA GLY A 38 -10.82 28.71 -31.00
C GLY A 38 -9.88 29.86 -31.39
N GLU A 39 -9.14 30.47 -30.46
CA GLU A 39 -8.14 31.48 -30.77
C GLU A 39 -6.77 30.88 -31.14
N ASP A 40 -5.98 31.67 -31.92
CA ASP A 40 -4.59 31.31 -32.22
C ASP A 40 -3.76 31.31 -30.95
N GLY A 41 -3.04 30.21 -30.69
CA GLY A 41 -2.18 30.13 -29.52
C GLY A 41 -0.89 30.96 -29.68
N PHE A 42 -0.38 31.46 -28.58
CA PHE A 42 0.87 32.23 -28.52
C PHE A 42 1.89 31.59 -27.57
N TYR A 43 3.15 32.05 -27.70
CA TYR A 43 4.26 31.59 -26.87
C TYR A 43 4.86 32.80 -26.13
N TYR A 44 5.12 32.65 -24.84
CA TYR A 44 5.85 33.62 -24.06
C TYR A 44 7.33 33.62 -24.41
N GLN A 45 7.90 34.80 -24.53
CA GLN A 45 9.34 35.04 -24.68
C GLN A 45 9.75 36.07 -23.63
N ALA A 46 10.64 35.64 -22.73
CA ALA A 46 11.23 36.50 -21.74
C ALA A 46 12.67 36.83 -22.10
N PHE A 47 13.02 38.10 -22.08
CA PHE A 47 14.35 38.59 -22.38
C PHE A 47 14.99 39.10 -21.09
N VAL A 48 16.18 38.59 -20.77
CA VAL A 48 17.02 39.05 -19.68
C VAL A 48 18.12 39.91 -20.27
N ILE A 49 18.12 41.20 -19.90
CA ILE A 49 19.04 42.20 -20.41
C ILE A 49 19.63 42.94 -19.23
N GLY A 50 20.92 43.27 -19.27
CA GLY A 50 21.55 44.04 -18.21
C GLY A 50 23.05 44.24 -18.45
N ALA A 51 23.61 45.33 -17.87
CA ALA A 51 25.03 45.66 -18.00
C ALA A 51 25.96 44.51 -17.61
N LEU A 52 25.61 43.76 -16.57
CA LEU A 52 26.40 42.60 -16.13
C LEU A 52 26.51 41.53 -17.24
N LEU A 53 25.46 41.30 -18.00
CA LEU A 53 25.48 40.34 -19.12
C LEU A 53 26.31 40.89 -20.30
N ASP A 54 26.26 42.22 -20.52
CA ASP A 54 27.03 42.89 -21.54
C ASP A 54 28.57 42.85 -21.27
N GLU A 55 28.94 42.96 -20.00
CA GLU A 55 30.34 42.95 -19.54
C GLU A 55 30.98 41.55 -19.55
N HIS A 56 30.14 40.48 -19.33
CA HIS A 56 30.64 39.13 -19.15
C HIS A 56 30.33 38.20 -20.34
N VAL A 57 29.91 38.72 -21.48
CA VAL A 57 29.72 37.91 -22.67
C VAL A 57 31.07 37.59 -23.32
N ASP A 58 31.24 36.37 -23.85
CA ASP A 58 32.44 36.02 -24.60
C ASP A 58 32.57 36.80 -25.92
N ILE A 59 33.78 36.78 -26.53
CA ILE A 59 34.09 37.55 -27.78
C ILE A 59 33.23 37.04 -28.93
N GLU A 60 32.90 35.75 -28.93
CA GLU A 60 32.11 35.08 -29.98
C GLU A 60 30.60 35.23 -29.72
N ARG A 61 30.19 35.72 -28.55
CA ARG A 61 28.80 35.89 -28.09
C ARG A 61 27.99 34.61 -28.13
N THR A 62 28.61 33.51 -27.69
CA THR A 62 28.01 32.19 -27.60
C THR A 62 27.75 31.76 -26.14
N SER A 63 28.47 32.38 -25.19
CA SER A 63 28.36 32.06 -23.76
C SER A 63 28.61 33.28 -22.87
N PHE A 64 28.36 33.13 -21.58
CA PHE A 64 28.65 34.12 -20.53
C PHE A 64 29.77 33.61 -19.63
N ASN A 65 30.78 34.46 -19.36
CA ASN A 65 31.87 34.21 -18.40
C ASN A 65 31.42 34.57 -16.97
N LEU A 66 30.28 34.10 -16.55
CA LEU A 66 29.69 34.23 -15.21
C LEU A 66 29.70 32.89 -14.56
N GLY A 67 30.35 32.69 -13.42
CA GLY A 67 30.48 31.47 -12.65
C GLY A 67 29.83 30.17 -13.16
N ASN A 68 30.18 29.02 -12.68
CA ASN A 68 29.78 27.74 -13.25
C ASN A 68 28.25 27.61 -13.43
N ASP A 69 27.83 27.30 -14.66
CA ASP A 69 26.42 27.03 -15.04
C ASP A 69 25.87 25.73 -14.36
N ASN A 70 26.74 24.98 -13.69
CA ASN A 70 26.48 23.70 -13.04
C ASN A 70 26.33 23.80 -11.52
N ASP A 71 26.23 25.01 -10.94
CA ASP A 71 25.96 25.12 -9.52
C ASP A 71 24.55 24.59 -9.24
N ILE A 72 24.57 23.44 -8.58
CA ILE A 72 23.50 22.53 -8.22
C ILE A 72 22.35 23.25 -7.54
N GLU A 73 21.15 22.82 -7.91
CA GLU A 73 19.82 23.41 -7.60
C GLU A 73 19.46 23.50 -6.10
N ASP A 74 20.33 23.15 -5.12
CA ASP A 74 19.89 22.89 -3.74
C ASP A 74 20.49 23.71 -2.60
N ASP A 75 21.38 24.70 -2.85
CA ASP A 75 21.86 25.56 -1.74
C ASP A 75 21.05 26.87 -1.61
N GLU A 76 19.99 26.82 -0.80
CA GLU A 76 19.26 28.04 -0.37
C GLU A 76 20.13 28.99 0.48
N ASP A 77 21.29 28.55 0.95
CA ASP A 77 22.17 29.26 1.90
C ASP A 77 23.42 29.90 1.26
N ASP A 78 23.52 29.99 -0.08
CA ASP A 78 24.70 30.61 -0.69
C ASP A 78 24.67 32.15 -0.55
N ASN A 79 25.25 32.61 0.54
CA ASN A 79 25.58 34.02 0.84
C ASN A 79 26.75 34.58 -0.02
N SER A 80 27.17 33.88 -1.09
CA SER A 80 28.22 34.39 -1.95
C SER A 80 27.73 35.64 -2.72
N THR A 81 28.52 36.68 -2.69
CA THR A 81 28.24 37.96 -3.36
C THR A 81 28.48 37.90 -4.87
N ASP A 82 29.00 36.78 -5.38
CA ASP A 82 29.32 36.66 -6.79
C ASP A 82 28.09 36.36 -7.64
N ALA A 83 27.89 37.19 -8.67
CA ALA A 83 26.79 37.06 -9.61
C ALA A 83 27.05 35.84 -10.53
N SER A 84 26.22 34.80 -10.42
CA SER A 84 26.27 33.66 -11.35
C SER A 84 25.09 33.71 -12.30
N LEU A 85 25.23 33.07 -13.48
CA LEU A 85 24.12 32.95 -14.45
C LEU A 85 22.95 32.17 -13.82
N ALA A 86 23.21 31.24 -12.89
CA ALA A 86 22.21 30.50 -12.16
C ALA A 86 21.34 31.41 -11.27
N LYS A 87 21.96 32.36 -10.53
CA LYS A 87 21.21 33.34 -9.71
C LYS A 87 20.34 34.25 -10.59
N ILE A 88 20.89 34.77 -11.70
CA ILE A 88 20.15 35.59 -12.65
C ILE A 88 18.96 34.80 -13.20
N ARG A 89 19.16 33.54 -13.58
CA ARG A 89 18.11 32.64 -14.06
C ARG A 89 17.00 32.48 -13.03
N ARG A 90 17.36 32.20 -11.78
CA ARG A 90 16.41 32.00 -10.65
C ARG A 90 15.55 33.24 -10.46
N GLU A 91 16.14 34.42 -10.41
CA GLU A 91 15.40 35.69 -10.25
C GLU A 91 14.54 36.05 -11.49
N ALA A 92 15.02 35.75 -12.69
CA ALA A 92 14.23 35.89 -13.91
C ALA A 92 12.98 35.00 -13.89
N ILE A 93 13.14 33.69 -13.50
CA ILE A 93 12.02 32.77 -13.39
C ILE A 93 11.01 33.22 -12.34
N LYS A 94 11.44 33.63 -11.13
CA LYS A 94 10.55 34.19 -10.09
C LYS A 94 9.77 35.42 -10.60
N THR A 95 10.42 36.28 -11.36
CA THR A 95 9.79 37.45 -11.92
C THR A 95 8.76 37.09 -12.98
N ILE A 96 9.06 36.12 -13.84
CA ILE A 96 8.14 35.62 -14.88
C ILE A 96 6.93 34.94 -14.20
N GLU A 97 7.16 34.11 -13.17
CA GLU A 97 6.05 33.49 -12.41
C GLU A 97 5.11 34.55 -11.78
N LYS A 98 5.65 35.65 -11.24
CA LYS A 98 4.84 36.76 -10.75
C LYS A 98 4.04 37.43 -11.85
N LEU A 99 4.64 37.66 -13.03
CA LEU A 99 3.96 38.27 -14.17
C LEU A 99 2.87 37.37 -14.77
N LEU A 100 3.05 36.06 -14.68
CA LEU A 100 2.11 35.03 -15.16
C LEU A 100 1.20 34.49 -14.05
N ALA A 101 1.20 35.08 -12.85
CA ALA A 101 0.53 34.51 -11.68
C ALA A 101 -0.95 34.19 -11.94
N ASP A 102 -1.70 35.08 -12.56
CA ASP A 102 -3.13 34.86 -12.84
C ASP A 102 -3.38 33.71 -13.82
N TYR A 103 -2.49 33.54 -14.80
CA TYR A 103 -2.57 32.42 -15.74
C TYR A 103 -2.18 31.09 -15.07
N LEU A 104 -1.07 31.10 -14.37
CA LEU A 104 -0.58 29.89 -13.67
C LEU A 104 -1.55 29.43 -12.60
N GLU A 105 -2.20 30.34 -11.87
CA GLU A 105 -3.20 29.96 -10.86
C GLU A 105 -4.43 29.32 -11.50
N LYS A 106 -4.90 29.80 -12.66
CA LYS A 106 -5.98 29.12 -13.40
C LYS A 106 -5.58 27.69 -13.81
N VAL A 107 -4.39 27.52 -14.39
CA VAL A 107 -3.88 26.21 -14.80
C VAL A 107 -3.75 25.27 -13.59
N ARG A 108 -3.25 25.79 -12.46
CA ARG A 108 -3.13 25.04 -11.20
C ARG A 108 -4.48 24.63 -10.63
N ALA A 109 -5.46 25.52 -10.66
CA ALA A 109 -6.82 25.24 -10.21
C ALA A 109 -7.51 24.16 -11.10
N GLU A 110 -7.38 24.26 -12.42
CA GLU A 110 -7.90 23.25 -13.35
C GLU A 110 -7.23 21.88 -13.15
N LYS A 111 -5.93 21.88 -12.92
CA LYS A 111 -5.17 20.66 -12.61
C LYS A 111 -5.69 19.97 -11.34
N ILE A 112 -5.84 20.72 -10.25
CA ILE A 112 -6.41 20.19 -8.99
C ILE A 112 -7.81 19.65 -9.23
N LYS A 113 -8.67 20.40 -9.93
CA LYS A 113 -10.02 19.94 -10.28
C LYS A 113 -10.02 18.64 -11.07
N LYS A 114 -8.99 18.41 -11.90
CA LYS A 114 -8.83 17.16 -12.66
C LYS A 114 -8.34 15.99 -11.78
N TYR A 115 -7.46 16.26 -10.81
CA TYR A 115 -6.91 15.21 -9.94
C TYR A 115 -7.86 14.81 -8.80
N MET A 116 -8.69 15.73 -8.31
CA MET A 116 -9.58 15.46 -7.17
C MET A 116 -10.49 14.24 -7.36
N PRO A 117 -11.17 14.03 -8.50
CA PRO A 117 -11.97 12.81 -8.68
C PRO A 117 -11.17 11.52 -8.53
N VAL A 118 -9.96 11.48 -9.12
CA VAL A 118 -9.06 10.31 -9.02
C VAL A 118 -8.61 10.10 -7.57
N ILE A 119 -8.27 11.20 -6.86
CA ILE A 119 -7.89 11.12 -5.45
C ILE A 119 -9.06 10.67 -4.59
N ASP A 120 -10.26 11.17 -4.84
CA ASP A 120 -11.45 10.83 -4.07
C ASP A 120 -11.86 9.37 -4.23
N GLU A 121 -11.78 8.83 -5.45
CA GLU A 121 -12.27 7.49 -5.80
C GLU A 121 -11.22 6.39 -5.57
N THR A 122 -9.94 6.67 -5.87
CA THR A 122 -8.90 5.63 -5.87
C THR A 122 -7.79 5.84 -4.85
N MET A 123 -7.59 7.07 -4.35
CA MET A 123 -6.47 7.46 -3.49
C MET A 123 -6.89 8.29 -2.27
N PRO A 124 -7.96 7.91 -1.52
CA PRO A 124 -8.51 8.74 -0.44
C PRO A 124 -7.53 9.02 0.69
N GLN A 125 -6.45 8.23 0.81
CA GLN A 125 -5.35 8.45 1.75
C GLN A 125 -4.62 9.79 1.54
N TYR A 126 -4.74 10.42 0.36
CA TYR A 126 -4.09 11.70 0.07
C TYR A 126 -5.00 12.93 0.22
N LYS A 127 -6.27 12.77 0.62
CA LYS A 127 -7.19 13.91 0.86
C LYS A 127 -6.61 14.91 1.85
N SER A 128 -6.06 14.44 2.95
CA SER A 128 -5.38 15.28 3.94
C SER A 128 -4.11 15.95 3.37
N VAL A 129 -3.38 15.26 2.50
CA VAL A 129 -2.20 15.82 1.82
C VAL A 129 -2.59 17.00 0.94
N VAL A 130 -3.65 16.88 0.17
CA VAL A 130 -4.16 18.01 -0.65
C VAL A 130 -4.59 19.18 0.23
N HIS A 131 -5.18 18.92 1.39
CA HIS A 131 -5.58 19.96 2.34
C HIS A 131 -4.39 20.70 2.94
N TYR A 132 -3.39 19.97 3.47
CA TYR A 132 -2.25 20.58 4.19
C TYR A 132 -1.09 20.98 3.29
N LYS A 133 -0.92 20.36 2.14
CA LYS A 133 0.18 20.55 1.19
C LYS A 133 -0.32 20.89 -0.21
N GLY A 134 -1.48 21.55 -0.30
CA GLY A 134 -2.08 21.93 -1.57
C GLY A 134 -1.14 22.72 -2.48
N ASP A 135 -0.25 23.55 -1.92
CA ASP A 135 0.74 24.29 -2.71
C ASP A 135 1.76 23.37 -3.38
N LYS A 136 2.25 22.32 -2.67
CA LYS A 136 3.13 21.30 -3.28
C LYS A 136 2.37 20.51 -4.36
N VAL A 137 1.10 20.17 -4.12
CA VAL A 137 0.26 19.47 -5.10
C VAL A 137 0.00 20.31 -6.34
N LYS A 138 -0.18 21.62 -6.20
CA LYS A 138 -0.30 22.58 -7.32
C LYS A 138 0.94 22.60 -8.22
N LEU A 139 2.12 22.27 -7.71
CA LEU A 139 3.38 22.24 -8.47
C LEU A 139 3.59 20.94 -9.25
N LEU A 140 2.78 19.91 -9.04
CA LEU A 140 2.87 18.67 -9.81
C LEU A 140 2.66 18.91 -11.30
N SER A 141 3.25 18.05 -12.15
CA SER A 141 3.07 18.15 -13.60
C SER A 141 1.60 17.99 -13.99
N PRO A 142 1.07 18.79 -14.93
CA PRO A 142 -0.27 18.59 -15.47
C PRO A 142 -0.30 17.30 -16.31
N ASN A 143 -1.31 16.48 -16.21
CA ASN A 143 -1.48 15.24 -16.98
C ASN A 143 -0.61 14.05 -16.52
N LEU A 144 -0.40 13.88 -15.22
CA LEU A 144 0.14 12.63 -14.68
C LEU A 144 -0.88 11.50 -14.86
N SER A 145 -0.38 10.30 -15.18
CA SER A 145 -1.21 9.09 -15.08
C SER A 145 -1.50 8.79 -13.60
N PRO A 146 -2.58 8.02 -13.28
CA PRO A 146 -2.90 7.67 -11.90
C PRO A 146 -1.71 7.09 -11.12
N GLU A 147 -0.91 6.21 -11.73
CA GLU A 147 0.24 5.58 -11.09
C GLU A 147 1.35 6.60 -10.77
N LYS A 148 1.61 7.54 -11.68
CA LYS A 148 2.58 8.61 -11.45
C LYS A 148 2.09 9.63 -10.44
N LEU A 149 0.79 9.91 -10.45
CA LEU A 149 0.16 10.78 -9.45
C LEU A 149 0.28 10.18 -8.06
N ASP A 150 0.04 8.86 -7.90
CA ASP A 150 0.21 8.15 -6.63
C ASP A 150 1.63 8.29 -6.09
N ILE A 151 2.64 8.06 -6.95
CA ILE A 151 4.06 8.19 -6.57
C ILE A 151 4.39 9.61 -6.09
N GLU A 152 3.94 10.63 -6.81
CA GLU A 152 4.22 12.03 -6.43
C GLU A 152 3.48 12.45 -5.16
N LEU A 153 2.23 12.06 -5.01
CA LEU A 153 1.47 12.30 -3.77
C LEU A 153 2.07 11.54 -2.58
N TYR A 154 2.60 10.33 -2.81
CA TYR A 154 3.30 9.57 -1.77
C TYR A 154 4.55 10.30 -1.26
N LYS A 155 5.34 10.91 -2.15
CA LYS A 155 6.52 11.71 -1.76
C LYS A 155 6.09 12.89 -0.89
N ILE A 156 5.09 13.67 -1.35
CA ILE A 156 4.56 14.80 -0.59
C ILE A 156 4.01 14.37 0.78
N ALA A 157 3.30 13.22 0.83
CA ALA A 157 2.80 12.67 2.08
C ALA A 157 3.91 12.27 3.04
N SER A 158 5.00 11.70 2.52
CA SER A 158 6.15 11.28 3.32
C SER A 158 6.88 12.48 3.92
N ASP A 159 7.09 13.53 3.15
CA ASP A 159 7.67 14.79 3.63
C ASP A 159 6.77 15.43 4.69
N TRP A 160 5.46 15.46 4.45
CA TRP A 160 4.51 16.02 5.42
C TRP A 160 4.52 15.28 6.75
N LYS A 161 4.59 13.94 6.72
CA LYS A 161 4.71 13.13 7.95
C LYS A 161 5.99 13.44 8.72
N LEU A 162 7.10 13.63 8.01
CA LEU A 162 8.36 14.01 8.62
C LEU A 162 8.23 15.39 9.30
N GLU A 163 7.68 16.39 8.60
CA GLU A 163 7.44 17.73 9.15
C GLU A 163 6.56 17.67 10.41
N VAL A 164 5.48 16.86 10.42
CA VAL A 164 4.61 16.69 11.59
C VAL A 164 5.37 16.05 12.75
N LYS A 165 6.25 15.09 12.47
CA LYS A 165 7.11 14.46 13.49
C LYS A 165 8.12 15.46 14.09
N GLU A 166 8.72 16.29 13.25
CA GLU A 166 9.63 17.35 13.69
C GLU A 166 8.91 18.40 14.56
N LYS A 167 7.70 18.81 14.17
CA LYS A 167 6.82 19.67 14.99
C LYS A 167 6.56 19.05 16.38
N CYS A 168 6.32 17.73 16.44
CA CYS A 168 6.14 17.02 17.71
C CYS A 168 7.35 17.16 18.62
N ILE A 169 8.54 16.93 18.07
CA ILE A 169 9.81 17.04 18.83
C ILE A 169 10.00 18.47 19.31
N ALA A 170 9.83 19.47 18.46
CA ALA A 170 9.95 20.87 18.81
C ALA A 170 8.98 21.28 19.92
N LEU A 171 7.71 20.85 19.86
CA LEU A 171 6.72 21.12 20.92
C LEU A 171 7.10 20.50 22.27
N LEU A 172 7.72 19.31 22.26
CA LEU A 172 8.20 18.66 23.48
C LEU A 172 9.41 19.39 24.07
N GLU A 173 10.24 20.02 23.25
CA GLU A 173 11.39 20.82 23.68
C GLU A 173 10.95 22.20 24.19
N GLU A 174 10.03 22.88 23.49
CA GLU A 174 9.44 24.17 23.91
C GLU A 174 8.73 24.11 25.27
N LYS A 175 8.22 22.93 25.67
CA LYS A 175 7.57 22.73 26.98
C LYS A 175 8.46 23.15 28.16
N LYS A 176 9.78 23.23 27.97
CA LYS A 176 10.73 23.65 29.00
C LYS A 176 10.81 25.15 29.23
N ASP A 177 10.38 25.97 28.26
CA ASP A 177 10.53 27.44 28.22
C ASP A 177 9.21 28.22 28.05
N VAL A 178 8.05 27.59 28.32
CA VAL A 178 6.72 28.19 28.07
C VAL A 178 6.49 29.42 28.96
N THR A 179 6.43 30.57 28.33
CA THR A 179 6.12 31.88 28.96
C THR A 179 4.62 32.17 29.06
N THR A 180 3.78 31.60 28.19
CA THR A 180 2.31 31.74 28.21
C THR A 180 1.60 30.43 27.91
N LEU A 181 0.75 29.98 28.87
CA LEU A 181 -0.02 28.72 28.75
C LEU A 181 -1.02 28.72 27.59
N SER A 182 -1.56 29.89 27.20
CA SER A 182 -2.57 30.01 26.13
C SER A 182 -1.98 29.77 24.74
N GLU A 183 -0.82 30.32 24.42
CA GLU A 183 -0.15 30.14 23.13
C GLU A 183 0.33 28.69 22.92
N TYR A 184 0.86 28.09 23.98
CA TYR A 184 1.23 26.66 23.93
C TYR A 184 0.02 25.77 23.66
N LYS A 185 -1.12 26.04 24.31
CA LYS A 185 -2.35 25.28 24.13
C LYS A 185 -2.85 25.34 22.67
N GLU A 186 -2.84 26.55 22.07
CA GLU A 186 -3.27 26.73 20.69
C GLU A 186 -2.35 25.98 19.70
N LYS A 187 -1.04 26.11 19.84
CA LYS A 187 -0.05 25.33 19.05
C LYS A 187 -0.24 23.82 19.20
N TYR A 188 -0.50 23.38 20.42
CA TYR A 188 -0.72 21.97 20.73
C TYR A 188 -2.01 21.45 20.09
N ASP A 189 -3.11 22.19 20.15
CA ASP A 189 -4.39 21.81 19.56
C ASP A 189 -4.29 21.76 18.02
N GLN A 190 -3.58 22.71 17.40
CA GLN A 190 -3.30 22.68 15.96
C GLN A 190 -2.46 21.46 15.58
N PHE A 191 -1.39 21.19 16.32
CA PHE A 191 -0.55 20.01 16.12
C PHE A 191 -1.36 18.70 16.26
N LEU A 192 -2.18 18.58 17.30
CA LEU A 192 -3.01 17.37 17.48
C LEU A 192 -3.99 17.15 16.31
N THR A 193 -4.55 18.21 15.76
CA THR A 193 -5.45 18.13 14.61
C THR A 193 -4.70 17.59 13.39
N GLU A 194 -3.54 18.18 13.07
CA GLU A 194 -2.71 17.74 11.94
C GLU A 194 -2.18 16.30 12.15
N PHE A 195 -1.74 15.97 13.37
CA PHE A 195 -1.29 14.62 13.74
C PHE A 195 -2.38 13.56 13.60
N ASN A 196 -3.61 13.88 14.02
CA ASN A 196 -4.75 13.00 13.87
C ASN A 196 -5.12 12.78 12.39
N ASP A 197 -4.98 13.80 11.55
CA ASP A 197 -5.25 13.69 10.12
C ASP A 197 -4.17 12.86 9.38
N VAL A 198 -2.93 12.87 9.86
CA VAL A 198 -1.91 11.90 9.43
C VAL A 198 -2.35 10.48 9.80
N GLY A 199 -2.84 10.25 11.03
CA GLY A 199 -3.36 8.94 11.45
C GLY A 199 -4.56 8.46 10.61
N LYS A 200 -5.49 9.34 10.27
CA LYS A 200 -6.61 9.03 9.35
C LYS A 200 -6.11 8.66 7.95
N SER A 201 -5.10 9.35 7.45
CA SER A 201 -4.47 9.07 6.16
C SER A 201 -3.82 7.67 6.12
N GLU A 202 -3.15 7.28 7.21
CA GLU A 202 -2.58 5.93 7.35
C GLU A 202 -3.66 4.84 7.42
N LEU A 203 -4.76 5.10 8.14
CA LEU A 203 -5.89 4.16 8.19
C LEU A 203 -6.53 4.02 6.81
N ALA A 204 -6.75 5.12 6.10
CA ALA A 204 -7.27 5.09 4.73
C ALA A 204 -6.36 4.27 3.80
N ARG A 205 -5.04 4.45 3.91
CA ARG A 205 -4.06 3.66 3.16
C ARG A 205 -4.15 2.16 3.46
N TYR A 206 -4.32 1.79 4.73
CA TYR A 206 -4.52 0.38 5.10
C TYR A 206 -5.79 -0.21 4.47
N VAL A 207 -6.89 0.55 4.47
CA VAL A 207 -8.16 0.12 3.87
C VAL A 207 -8.04 -0.03 2.35
N VAL A 208 -7.38 0.91 1.66
CA VAL A 208 -7.08 0.81 0.21
C VAL A 208 -6.22 -0.41 -0.09
N HIS A 209 -5.22 -0.68 0.74
CA HIS A 209 -4.40 -1.90 0.60
C HIS A 209 -5.25 -3.17 0.71
N ARG A 210 -6.19 -3.24 1.68
CA ARG A 210 -7.10 -4.39 1.81
C ARG A 210 -7.97 -4.57 0.56
N LYS A 211 -8.48 -3.48 -0.02
CA LYS A 211 -9.24 -3.53 -1.28
C LYS A 211 -8.38 -4.12 -2.40
N ALA A 212 -7.17 -3.61 -2.60
CA ALA A 212 -6.25 -4.09 -3.64
C ALA A 212 -5.92 -5.59 -3.48
N VAL A 213 -5.74 -6.08 -2.24
CA VAL A 213 -5.50 -7.51 -1.98
C VAL A 213 -6.73 -8.37 -2.32
N ILE A 214 -7.95 -7.90 -2.02
CA ILE A 214 -9.18 -8.59 -2.38
C ILE A 214 -9.34 -8.65 -3.90
N GLU A 215 -9.10 -7.54 -4.60
CA GLU A 215 -9.19 -7.46 -6.06
C GLU A 215 -8.15 -8.37 -6.72
N LEU A 216 -6.92 -8.41 -6.21
CA LEU A 216 -5.88 -9.33 -6.68
C LEU A 216 -6.31 -10.79 -6.53
N LEU A 217 -6.88 -11.18 -5.39
CA LEU A 217 -7.38 -12.53 -5.20
C LEU A 217 -8.53 -12.84 -6.17
N ASP A 218 -9.47 -11.90 -6.35
CA ASP A 218 -10.62 -12.04 -7.25
C ASP A 218 -10.17 -12.27 -8.70
N GLU A 219 -9.14 -11.56 -9.14
CA GLU A 219 -8.53 -11.73 -10.47
C GLU A 219 -7.85 -13.10 -10.61
N LEU A 220 -7.07 -13.51 -9.61
CA LEU A 220 -6.27 -14.74 -9.66
C LEU A 220 -7.08 -16.03 -9.55
N ILE A 221 -8.28 -16.01 -9.00
CA ILE A 221 -9.19 -17.17 -9.00
C ILE A 221 -9.89 -17.36 -10.35
N GLY A 222 -9.85 -16.38 -11.24
CA GLY A 222 -10.34 -16.46 -12.61
C GLY A 222 -9.44 -17.29 -13.52
N LYS A 223 -9.87 -17.44 -14.76
CA LYS A 223 -9.06 -18.02 -15.82
C LYS A 223 -7.97 -17.04 -16.26
N THR A 224 -6.79 -17.57 -16.52
CA THR A 224 -5.70 -16.83 -17.15
C THR A 224 -5.94 -16.66 -18.65
N ASP A 225 -5.17 -15.78 -19.30
CA ASP A 225 -5.20 -15.59 -20.77
C ASP A 225 -4.92 -16.89 -21.56
N GLU A 226 -4.25 -17.85 -20.95
CA GLU A 226 -3.95 -19.18 -21.52
C GLU A 226 -5.08 -20.20 -21.28
N ASP A 227 -6.27 -19.78 -20.84
CA ASP A 227 -7.42 -20.64 -20.47
C ASP A 227 -7.10 -21.66 -19.35
N THR A 228 -6.12 -21.35 -18.51
CA THR A 228 -5.72 -22.16 -17.36
C THR A 228 -6.07 -21.43 -16.05
N PHE A 229 -6.00 -22.14 -14.92
CA PHE A 229 -6.18 -21.54 -13.60
C PHE A 229 -4.84 -21.36 -12.89
N THR A 230 -4.76 -20.32 -12.07
CA THR A 230 -3.57 -19.99 -11.26
C THR A 230 -3.13 -21.19 -10.41
N ASN A 231 -1.83 -21.33 -10.20
CA ASN A 231 -1.27 -22.36 -9.34
C ASN A 231 -1.62 -22.10 -7.87
N GLU A 232 -1.78 -23.20 -7.12
CA GLU A 232 -2.08 -23.21 -5.68
C GLU A 232 -1.10 -22.36 -4.87
N ASP A 233 0.20 -22.48 -5.12
CA ASP A 233 1.26 -21.74 -4.41
C ASP A 233 1.12 -20.22 -4.52
N ILE A 234 0.66 -19.71 -5.67
CA ILE A 234 0.46 -18.27 -5.89
C ILE A 234 -0.70 -17.78 -5.03
N ILE A 235 -1.81 -18.51 -5.03
CA ILE A 235 -2.98 -18.19 -4.22
C ILE A 235 -2.65 -18.27 -2.73
N HIS A 236 -2.01 -19.34 -2.29
CA HIS A 236 -1.54 -19.51 -0.92
C HIS A 236 -0.68 -18.32 -0.47
N SER A 237 0.26 -17.89 -1.32
CA SER A 237 1.16 -16.77 -1.03
C SER A 237 0.46 -15.42 -0.80
N ILE A 238 -0.78 -15.24 -1.29
CA ILE A 238 -1.58 -14.05 -0.99
C ILE A 238 -2.01 -14.04 0.47
N PHE A 239 -2.36 -15.19 1.04
CA PHE A 239 -2.79 -15.28 2.44
C PHE A 239 -1.59 -15.21 3.38
N PHE A 240 -0.54 -15.94 3.07
CA PHE A 240 0.70 -15.98 3.85
C PHE A 240 1.86 -16.48 2.99
N PRO A 241 3.08 -15.91 3.11
CA PRO A 241 4.25 -16.38 2.35
C PRO A 241 4.58 -17.86 2.64
N ILE A 242 4.74 -18.65 1.60
CA ILE A 242 5.05 -20.09 1.72
C ILE A 242 6.45 -20.34 2.31
N ARG A 243 6.63 -21.47 2.99
CA ARG A 243 7.89 -21.91 3.64
C ARG A 243 8.42 -20.97 4.70
N THR A 244 7.54 -20.20 5.32
CA THR A 244 7.87 -19.25 6.38
C THR A 244 7.04 -19.48 7.64
N SER A 245 7.30 -18.69 8.66
CA SER A 245 6.52 -18.68 9.90
C SER A 245 6.16 -17.24 10.32
N SER A 246 5.25 -17.12 11.27
CA SER A 246 4.88 -15.81 11.83
C SER A 246 6.05 -15.11 12.56
N ASP A 247 7.12 -15.84 12.90
CA ASP A 247 8.33 -15.24 13.47
C ASP A 247 9.20 -14.58 12.40
N GLU A 248 9.05 -14.99 11.14
CA GLU A 248 9.80 -14.50 9.99
C GLU A 248 9.04 -13.42 9.19
N VAL A 249 7.69 -13.43 9.28
CA VAL A 249 6.82 -12.58 8.47
C VAL A 249 6.17 -11.50 9.34
N PRO A 250 6.44 -10.20 9.09
CA PRO A 250 5.78 -9.10 9.79
C PRO A 250 4.26 -9.13 9.61
N PHE A 251 3.52 -8.73 10.64
CA PHE A 251 2.05 -8.76 10.65
C PHE A 251 1.40 -8.06 9.45
N ASN A 252 1.96 -6.96 8.97
CA ASN A 252 1.46 -6.21 7.82
C ASN A 252 1.62 -6.92 6.46
N LYS A 253 2.31 -8.06 6.42
CA LYS A 253 2.43 -8.93 5.24
C LYS A 253 1.56 -10.18 5.34
N GLN A 254 0.75 -10.29 6.38
CA GLN A 254 -0.14 -11.43 6.61
C GLN A 254 -1.57 -11.04 6.22
N ASN A 255 -2.18 -11.80 5.32
CA ASN A 255 -3.53 -11.52 4.83
C ASN A 255 -4.55 -12.60 5.23
N LEU A 256 -4.36 -13.22 6.39
CA LEU A 256 -5.28 -14.24 6.93
C LEU A 256 -6.70 -13.71 7.13
N TRP A 257 -6.84 -12.39 7.31
CA TRP A 257 -8.11 -11.69 7.40
C TRP A 257 -8.99 -11.88 6.15
N LEU A 258 -8.41 -12.26 5.00
CA LEU A 258 -9.17 -12.64 3.80
C LEU A 258 -10.11 -13.81 4.08
N LEU A 259 -9.66 -14.77 4.87
CA LEU A 259 -10.45 -15.93 5.27
C LEU A 259 -11.30 -15.61 6.49
N ASP A 260 -10.66 -15.23 7.61
CA ASP A 260 -11.32 -14.82 8.84
C ASP A 260 -10.44 -13.82 9.62
N GLU A 261 -11.04 -12.73 10.13
CA GLU A 261 -10.33 -11.72 10.94
C GLU A 261 -9.72 -12.35 12.21
N ARG A 262 -10.36 -13.39 12.77
CA ARG A 262 -9.88 -14.07 13.98
C ARG A 262 -8.52 -14.75 13.78
N LEU A 263 -8.18 -15.14 12.57
CA LEU A 263 -6.89 -15.78 12.25
C LEU A 263 -5.69 -14.83 12.41
N ALA A 264 -5.94 -13.53 12.51
CA ALA A 264 -4.90 -12.54 12.82
C ALA A 264 -4.39 -12.61 14.28
N TYR A 265 -5.15 -13.27 15.18
CA TYR A 265 -4.84 -13.36 16.62
C TYR A 265 -4.17 -14.70 16.98
N HIS A 266 -3.21 -15.14 16.19
CA HIS A 266 -2.46 -16.37 16.44
C HIS A 266 -1.22 -16.13 17.29
N SER A 267 -0.82 -17.13 18.09
CA SER A 267 0.46 -17.11 18.82
C SER A 267 1.63 -17.55 17.94
N PHE A 268 1.38 -18.51 17.07
CA PHE A 268 2.35 -19.01 16.10
C PHE A 268 1.64 -19.53 14.85
N LEU A 269 2.26 -19.33 13.70
CA LEU A 269 1.81 -19.86 12.42
C LEU A 269 3.00 -20.39 11.64
N SER A 270 2.85 -21.57 11.05
CA SER A 270 3.76 -22.12 10.05
C SER A 270 3.03 -22.26 8.71
N SER A 271 3.73 -21.97 7.61
CA SER A 271 3.24 -22.05 6.26
C SER A 271 4.12 -22.98 5.42
N ASP A 272 3.53 -24.02 4.83
CA ASP A 272 4.20 -25.01 3.97
C ASP A 272 5.52 -25.53 4.56
N LYS A 273 5.52 -25.79 5.87
CA LYS A 273 6.66 -26.40 6.62
C LYS A 273 6.29 -27.82 7.05
N THR A 274 7.25 -28.74 6.94
CA THR A 274 7.06 -30.11 7.44
C THR A 274 6.92 -30.12 8.96
N PHE A 275 6.13 -31.04 9.50
CA PHE A 275 5.97 -31.17 10.96
C PHE A 275 7.33 -31.31 11.68
N GLU A 276 8.28 -32.07 11.10
CA GLU A 276 9.64 -32.23 11.67
C GLU A 276 10.43 -30.89 11.73
N SER A 277 10.11 -29.93 10.88
CA SER A 277 10.81 -28.63 10.82
C SER A 277 10.23 -27.58 11.77
N ILE A 278 9.08 -27.85 12.39
CA ILE A 278 8.41 -26.92 13.30
C ILE A 278 8.95 -27.12 14.71
N GLN A 279 9.65 -26.14 15.25
CA GLN A 279 10.30 -26.24 16.57
C GLN A 279 9.35 -26.56 17.73
N GLN A 280 8.08 -26.18 17.60
CA GLN A 280 7.04 -26.42 18.61
C GLN A 280 6.54 -27.88 18.60
N LEU A 281 6.89 -28.66 17.59
CA LEU A 281 6.45 -30.06 17.41
C LEU A 281 7.64 -31.02 17.54
N ASP A 282 7.49 -32.06 18.36
CA ASP A 282 8.43 -33.18 18.40
C ASP A 282 7.86 -34.30 17.50
N SER A 283 7.96 -34.10 16.20
CA SER A 283 7.50 -35.03 15.17
C SER A 283 8.62 -35.36 14.19
N LYS A 284 8.52 -36.50 13.54
CA LYS A 284 9.38 -36.93 12.43
C LYS A 284 8.62 -36.95 11.09
N SER A 285 7.37 -36.50 11.10
CA SER A 285 6.55 -36.49 9.91
C SER A 285 7.03 -35.43 8.91
N THR A 286 7.06 -35.84 7.65
CA THR A 286 7.35 -34.97 6.51
C THR A 286 6.10 -34.35 5.91
N ASP A 287 4.93 -34.59 6.50
CA ASP A 287 3.68 -33.97 6.09
C ASP A 287 3.72 -32.47 6.31
N ARG A 288 3.09 -31.72 5.41
CA ARG A 288 3.14 -30.28 5.35
C ARG A 288 1.75 -29.71 5.14
N PRO A 289 1.09 -29.20 6.19
CA PRO A 289 -0.08 -28.39 6.01
C PRO A 289 0.27 -27.06 5.33
N ASP A 290 -0.62 -26.57 4.48
CA ASP A 290 -0.44 -25.26 3.86
C ASP A 290 -0.31 -24.18 4.94
N LEU A 291 -1.26 -24.12 5.88
CA LEU A 291 -1.11 -23.32 7.09
C LEU A 291 -1.46 -24.16 8.33
N LEU A 292 -0.59 -24.12 9.32
CA LEU A 292 -0.84 -24.63 10.66
C LEU A 292 -0.72 -23.49 11.66
N ILE A 293 -1.82 -23.18 12.34
CA ILE A 293 -1.98 -22.04 13.23
C ILE A 293 -2.24 -22.51 14.64
N PHE A 294 -1.45 -22.00 15.57
CA PHE A 294 -1.58 -22.23 16.99
C PHE A 294 -2.30 -21.04 17.60
N ASN A 295 -3.53 -21.25 18.03
CA ASN A 295 -4.35 -20.20 18.60
C ASN A 295 -4.19 -20.16 20.12
N ASP A 296 -3.93 -18.97 20.65
CA ASP A 296 -4.02 -18.73 22.07
C ASP A 296 -5.49 -18.76 22.54
N ALA A 297 -5.66 -19.02 23.81
CA ALA A 297 -6.94 -18.88 24.47
C ALA A 297 -7.51 -17.47 24.26
N ILE A 298 -8.67 -17.36 23.63
CA ILE A 298 -9.41 -16.07 23.51
C ILE A 298 -10.00 -15.65 24.86
N ALA A 299 -9.60 -16.25 25.95
CA ALA A 299 -10.02 -15.84 27.29
C ALA A 299 -8.91 -15.04 27.93
N PHE A 300 -9.25 -13.86 28.38
CA PHE A 300 -8.57 -12.89 29.24
C PHE A 300 -7.68 -13.50 30.35
N THR A 301 -6.70 -14.29 29.98
CA THR A 301 -5.67 -14.75 30.89
C THR A 301 -4.38 -14.03 30.48
N GLU A 302 -3.90 -13.17 31.36
CA GLU A 302 -2.59 -12.50 31.29
C GLU A 302 -1.41 -13.51 31.31
N ASP A 303 -1.72 -14.80 31.24
CA ASP A 303 -0.73 -15.85 31.40
C ASP A 303 -0.30 -16.39 30.03
N GLU A 304 0.81 -15.88 29.50
CA GLU A 304 1.51 -16.39 28.31
C GLU A 304 1.92 -17.88 28.42
N SER A 305 1.60 -18.55 29.52
CA SER A 305 1.94 -19.93 29.84
C SER A 305 0.77 -20.92 29.69
N GLY A 306 -0.41 -20.45 29.27
CA GLY A 306 -1.57 -21.31 29.07
C GLY A 306 -1.39 -22.30 27.91
N PRO A 307 -2.13 -23.42 27.91
CA PRO A 307 -2.16 -24.31 26.76
C PRO A 307 -2.75 -23.60 25.54
N TYR A 308 -2.28 -23.92 24.34
CA TYR A 308 -2.99 -23.50 23.13
C TYR A 308 -4.42 -24.05 23.21
N ASN A 309 -5.40 -23.18 23.07
CA ASN A 309 -6.80 -23.62 23.23
C ASN A 309 -7.33 -24.29 21.97
N SER A 310 -6.69 -24.06 20.83
CA SER A 310 -7.12 -24.67 19.57
C SER A 310 -6.03 -24.61 18.51
N PHE A 311 -6.18 -25.46 17.50
CA PHE A 311 -5.38 -25.40 16.29
C PHE A 311 -6.28 -25.03 15.12
N THR A 312 -5.74 -24.25 14.19
CA THR A 312 -6.40 -24.04 12.91
C THR A 312 -5.51 -24.56 11.79
N ILE A 313 -6.10 -25.33 10.90
CA ILE A 313 -5.45 -25.88 9.71
C ILE A 313 -6.14 -25.27 8.50
N VAL A 314 -5.37 -24.71 7.58
CA VAL A 314 -5.89 -24.25 6.29
C VAL A 314 -5.22 -25.07 5.19
N GLU A 315 -6.01 -25.57 4.27
CA GLU A 315 -5.57 -26.32 3.10
C GLU A 315 -6.13 -25.66 1.85
N PHE A 316 -5.27 -25.24 0.95
CA PHE A 316 -5.65 -24.68 -0.34
C PHE A 316 -5.66 -25.77 -1.41
N LYS A 317 -6.47 -25.59 -2.44
CA LYS A 317 -6.40 -26.41 -3.64
C LYS A 317 -6.51 -25.53 -4.87
N LYS A 318 -5.82 -25.92 -5.93
CA LYS A 318 -5.87 -25.21 -7.21
C LYS A 318 -7.33 -24.95 -7.63
N PRO A 319 -7.68 -23.74 -8.10
CA PRO A 319 -9.03 -23.46 -8.60
C PRO A 319 -9.46 -24.46 -9.66
N GLN A 320 -10.74 -24.84 -9.65
CA GLN A 320 -11.38 -25.78 -10.57
C GLN A 320 -10.74 -27.17 -10.62
N ARG A 321 -9.95 -27.56 -9.63
CA ARG A 321 -9.46 -28.94 -9.51
C ARG A 321 -10.62 -29.90 -9.44
N ASN A 322 -10.59 -30.98 -10.25
CA ASN A 322 -11.70 -31.94 -10.38
C ASN A 322 -11.23 -33.42 -10.38
N ASN A 323 -10.08 -33.71 -9.79
CA ASN A 323 -9.51 -35.06 -9.71
C ASN A 323 -9.42 -35.57 -8.27
N TYR A 324 -10.43 -35.29 -7.46
CA TYR A 324 -10.49 -35.75 -6.07
C TYR A 324 -10.85 -37.24 -5.99
N ILE A 325 -10.15 -37.95 -5.13
CA ILE A 325 -10.30 -39.41 -4.89
C ILE A 325 -10.53 -39.61 -3.40
N ASP A 326 -11.63 -40.25 -3.02
CA ASP A 326 -11.97 -40.54 -1.63
C ASP A 326 -11.01 -41.59 -1.02
N ASN A 327 -10.62 -41.41 0.23
CA ASN A 327 -9.64 -42.22 0.96
C ASN A 327 -8.23 -42.20 0.32
N ASP A 328 -7.82 -41.06 -0.23
CA ASP A 328 -6.49 -40.86 -0.78
C ASP A 328 -5.93 -39.51 -0.33
N PRO A 329 -5.05 -39.43 0.67
CA PRO A 329 -4.50 -38.17 1.18
C PRO A 329 -3.74 -37.36 0.12
N LYS A 330 -3.29 -37.94 -0.98
CA LYS A 330 -2.64 -37.21 -2.07
C LYS A 330 -3.63 -36.45 -2.96
N HIS A 331 -4.88 -36.93 -2.98
CA HIS A 331 -5.91 -36.41 -3.90
C HIS A 331 -7.17 -35.91 -3.18
N ASN A 332 -7.20 -35.94 -1.85
CA ASN A 332 -8.35 -35.51 -1.07
C ASN A 332 -7.91 -34.64 0.13
N PRO A 333 -8.26 -33.36 0.16
CA PRO A 333 -7.86 -32.48 1.26
C PRO A 333 -8.48 -32.86 2.61
N LEU A 334 -9.60 -33.58 2.63
CA LEU A 334 -10.18 -34.08 3.87
C LEU A 334 -9.28 -35.16 4.52
N ASP A 335 -8.77 -36.07 3.72
CA ASP A 335 -7.86 -37.14 4.21
C ASP A 335 -6.50 -36.56 4.62
N GLN A 336 -6.02 -35.52 3.92
CA GLN A 336 -4.80 -34.80 4.31
C GLN A 336 -4.96 -34.18 5.71
N VAL A 337 -6.05 -33.44 5.92
CA VAL A 337 -6.30 -32.78 7.19
C VAL A 337 -6.49 -33.78 8.32
N GLU A 338 -7.16 -34.93 8.08
CA GLU A 338 -7.27 -36.01 9.07
C GLU A 338 -5.89 -36.50 9.51
N THR A 339 -4.98 -36.74 8.56
CA THR A 339 -3.60 -37.12 8.86
C THR A 339 -2.88 -36.04 9.70
N TYR A 340 -3.06 -34.76 9.40
CA TYR A 340 -2.45 -33.69 10.17
C TYR A 340 -2.96 -33.62 11.61
N ILE A 341 -4.27 -33.83 11.82
CA ILE A 341 -4.86 -33.85 13.16
C ILE A 341 -4.34 -35.04 13.96
N GLU A 342 -4.27 -36.22 13.35
CA GLU A 342 -3.73 -37.43 13.99
C GLU A 342 -2.26 -37.21 14.41
N GLU A 343 -1.43 -36.62 13.56
CA GLU A 343 -0.05 -36.26 13.86
C GLU A 343 0.06 -35.30 15.07
N LEU A 344 -0.83 -34.32 15.16
CA LEU A 344 -0.87 -33.36 16.29
C LEU A 344 -1.31 -34.03 17.60
N LEU A 345 -2.21 -35.00 17.53
CA LEU A 345 -2.68 -35.76 18.71
C LEU A 345 -1.63 -36.74 19.23
N GLU A 346 -0.89 -37.40 18.33
CA GLU A 346 0.17 -38.35 18.66
C GLU A 346 1.50 -37.65 19.04
N GLY A 347 1.72 -36.47 18.49
CA GLY A 347 2.93 -35.69 18.66
C GLY A 347 3.08 -35.04 20.05
N LYS A 348 4.26 -34.54 20.33
CA LYS A 348 4.51 -33.72 21.51
C LYS A 348 4.56 -32.27 21.09
N VAL A 349 3.61 -31.47 21.56
CA VAL A 349 3.54 -30.05 21.29
C VAL A 349 4.16 -29.27 22.45
N THR A 350 4.94 -28.23 22.13
CA THR A 350 5.52 -27.31 23.12
C THR A 350 5.20 -25.87 22.74
N ASN A 351 5.13 -24.99 23.73
CA ASN A 351 5.03 -23.55 23.45
C ASN A 351 6.43 -22.97 23.10
N ARG A 352 6.46 -21.67 22.73
CA ARG A 352 7.69 -20.95 22.42
C ARG A 352 8.77 -20.98 23.52
N ARG A 353 8.39 -21.26 24.77
CA ARG A 353 9.30 -21.41 25.93
C ARG A 353 9.70 -22.86 26.19
N GLY A 354 9.37 -23.81 25.28
CA GLY A 354 9.69 -25.22 25.39
C GLY A 354 8.86 -25.98 26.44
N ARG A 355 7.76 -25.41 26.96
CA ARG A 355 6.87 -26.08 27.90
C ARG A 355 5.89 -26.96 27.13
N LYS A 356 5.69 -28.21 27.62
CA LYS A 356 4.78 -29.16 27.02
C LYS A 356 3.35 -28.64 27.04
N ILE A 357 2.67 -28.75 25.90
CA ILE A 357 1.24 -28.50 25.72
C ILE A 357 0.56 -29.85 25.60
N ILE A 358 -0.57 -29.99 26.28
CA ILE A 358 -1.40 -31.20 26.18
C ILE A 358 -2.35 -30.98 25.02
N VAL A 359 -2.19 -31.78 23.96
CA VAL A 359 -3.15 -31.91 22.86
C VAL A 359 -3.85 -33.24 23.03
N ASP A 360 -5.17 -33.24 23.14
CA ASP A 360 -5.98 -34.42 23.33
C ASP A 360 -7.24 -34.38 22.46
N THR A 361 -8.09 -35.38 22.59
CA THR A 361 -9.33 -35.52 21.83
C THR A 361 -10.34 -34.40 22.07
N ASN A 362 -10.19 -33.60 23.13
CA ASN A 362 -11.04 -32.44 23.44
C ASN A 362 -10.47 -31.13 22.87
N THR A 363 -9.22 -31.15 22.43
CA THR A 363 -8.60 -29.97 21.81
C THR A 363 -9.35 -29.62 20.54
N PRO A 364 -9.90 -28.39 20.41
CA PRO A 364 -10.63 -28.01 19.21
C PRO A 364 -9.70 -27.81 18.01
N PHE A 365 -10.05 -28.41 16.89
CA PHE A 365 -9.46 -28.16 15.61
C PHE A 365 -10.43 -27.40 14.71
N TYR A 366 -9.98 -26.27 14.16
CA TYR A 366 -10.69 -25.54 13.13
C TYR A 366 -10.02 -25.77 11.79
N VAL A 367 -10.77 -26.18 10.80
CA VAL A 367 -10.24 -26.55 9.50
C VAL A 367 -10.92 -25.76 8.41
N TYR A 368 -10.13 -25.09 7.58
CA TYR A 368 -10.58 -24.42 6.39
C TYR A 368 -9.97 -25.09 5.15
N ILE A 369 -10.81 -25.70 4.32
CA ILE A 369 -10.43 -26.22 3.01
C ILE A 369 -10.90 -25.22 1.97
N VAL A 370 -9.97 -24.49 1.38
CA VAL A 370 -10.25 -23.44 0.40
C VAL A 370 -10.07 -23.99 -1.01
N CYS A 371 -11.18 -24.29 -1.67
CA CYS A 371 -11.17 -24.91 -3.00
C CYS A 371 -12.52 -24.75 -3.69
N ASP A 372 -12.54 -24.84 -5.02
CA ASP A 372 -13.82 -24.91 -5.74
C ASP A 372 -14.51 -26.25 -5.55
N ILE A 373 -15.83 -26.21 -5.36
CA ILE A 373 -16.66 -27.40 -5.16
C ILE A 373 -17.04 -27.99 -6.50
N THR A 374 -16.12 -28.73 -7.09
CA THR A 374 -16.35 -29.43 -8.34
C THR A 374 -17.15 -30.72 -8.15
N LYS A 375 -17.68 -31.29 -9.23
CA LYS A 375 -18.55 -32.49 -9.18
C LYS A 375 -17.88 -33.69 -8.49
N SER A 376 -16.58 -33.87 -8.63
CA SER A 376 -15.84 -34.96 -7.96
C SER A 376 -15.81 -34.73 -6.45
N PHE A 377 -15.53 -33.52 -6.01
CA PHE A 377 -15.44 -33.19 -4.60
C PHE A 377 -16.80 -33.16 -3.91
N GLU A 378 -17.82 -32.59 -4.58
CA GLU A 378 -19.20 -32.58 -4.06
C GLU A 378 -19.75 -33.98 -3.77
N LYS A 379 -19.40 -34.97 -4.59
CA LYS A 379 -19.77 -36.38 -4.34
C LYS A 379 -19.13 -36.91 -3.04
N ILE A 380 -17.88 -36.58 -2.81
CA ILE A 380 -17.15 -37.00 -1.58
C ILE A 380 -17.77 -36.31 -0.37
N LEU A 381 -18.00 -34.99 -0.42
CA LEU A 381 -18.62 -34.23 0.65
C LEU A 381 -19.99 -34.79 1.05
N LYS A 382 -20.85 -35.10 0.06
CA LYS A 382 -22.17 -35.72 0.30
C LYS A 382 -22.05 -37.11 0.90
N LYS A 383 -21.10 -37.95 0.42
CA LYS A 383 -20.86 -39.27 0.94
C LYS A 383 -20.38 -39.24 2.39
N ARG A 384 -19.58 -38.25 2.76
CA ARG A 384 -19.07 -38.03 4.12
C ARG A 384 -20.00 -37.14 4.99
N GLU A 385 -21.25 -36.98 4.58
CA GLU A 385 -22.33 -36.29 5.31
C GLU A 385 -22.09 -34.80 5.64
N PHE A 386 -21.20 -34.16 4.88
CA PHE A 386 -21.06 -32.71 4.97
C PHE A 386 -22.37 -32.01 4.67
N LYS A 387 -22.70 -31.00 5.48
CA LYS A 387 -23.93 -30.23 5.33
C LYS A 387 -23.64 -28.94 4.55
N PRO A 388 -24.53 -28.52 3.62
CA PRO A 388 -24.38 -27.24 2.96
C PRO A 388 -24.49 -26.11 3.99
N MET A 389 -23.70 -25.06 3.77
CA MET A 389 -23.78 -23.84 4.56
C MET A 389 -25.12 -23.12 4.33
N PRO A 390 -25.64 -22.36 5.32
CA PRO A 390 -26.96 -21.70 5.21
C PRO A 390 -27.12 -20.78 4.00
N ASP A 391 -26.03 -20.21 3.48
CA ASP A 391 -26.03 -19.36 2.30
C ASP A 391 -25.94 -20.15 0.97
N GLY A 392 -25.90 -21.47 1.05
CA GLY A 392 -25.78 -22.36 -0.11
C GLY A 392 -24.38 -22.40 -0.74
N GLN A 393 -23.41 -21.67 -0.16
CA GLN A 393 -22.05 -21.56 -0.70
C GLN A 393 -21.07 -22.25 0.25
N GLY A 394 -20.66 -23.48 -0.09
CA GLY A 394 -19.75 -24.25 0.74
C GLY A 394 -20.43 -25.30 1.59
N TYR A 395 -19.62 -26.05 2.31
CA TYR A 395 -20.05 -27.14 3.17
C TYR A 395 -19.36 -27.05 4.52
N PHE A 396 -19.96 -27.66 5.55
CA PHE A 396 -19.35 -27.80 6.86
C PHE A 396 -19.65 -29.18 7.45
N TYR A 397 -18.78 -29.59 8.35
CA TYR A 397 -18.92 -30.82 9.13
C TYR A 397 -18.33 -30.64 10.51
N PHE A 398 -18.98 -31.22 11.52
CA PHE A 398 -18.43 -31.31 12.87
C PHE A 398 -18.17 -32.77 13.22
N LYS A 399 -16.91 -33.14 13.43
CA LYS A 399 -16.46 -34.47 13.83
C LYS A 399 -16.17 -34.48 15.32
N SER A 400 -16.78 -35.40 16.07
CA SER A 400 -16.64 -35.49 17.53
C SER A 400 -16.39 -36.91 18.07
N GLU A 401 -16.23 -37.88 17.18
CA GLU A 401 -16.12 -39.28 17.62
C GLU A 401 -14.70 -39.63 18.18
N TYR A 402 -13.65 -39.16 17.53
CA TYR A 402 -12.25 -39.44 17.90
C TYR A 402 -11.47 -38.16 18.26
N TYR A 403 -11.89 -37.05 17.77
CA TYR A 403 -11.34 -35.72 18.03
C TYR A 403 -12.39 -34.64 17.72
N SER A 404 -12.20 -33.46 18.29
CA SER A 404 -13.13 -32.35 18.07
C SER A 404 -12.64 -31.47 16.91
N ALA A 405 -13.27 -31.59 15.75
CA ALA A 405 -12.92 -30.78 14.57
C ALA A 405 -14.15 -30.15 13.91
N TYR A 406 -14.09 -28.85 13.67
CA TYR A 406 -15.03 -28.11 12.85
C TYR A 406 -14.39 -27.82 11.49
N ILE A 407 -14.93 -28.43 10.44
CA ILE A 407 -14.37 -28.39 9.09
C ILE A 407 -15.27 -27.57 8.20
N GLU A 408 -14.74 -26.54 7.59
CA GLU A 408 -15.40 -25.74 6.55
C GLU A 408 -14.73 -25.95 5.19
N VAL A 409 -15.54 -26.20 4.18
CA VAL A 409 -15.10 -26.23 2.77
C VAL A 409 -15.66 -24.99 2.09
N ILE A 410 -14.78 -24.09 1.71
CA ILE A 410 -15.12 -22.73 1.29
C ILE A 410 -14.64 -22.49 -0.14
N PRO A 411 -15.56 -22.22 -1.11
CA PRO A 411 -15.18 -21.80 -2.45
C PRO A 411 -14.43 -20.48 -2.44
N PHE A 412 -13.49 -20.30 -3.35
CA PHE A 412 -12.73 -19.05 -3.49
C PHE A 412 -13.63 -17.81 -3.67
N GLU A 413 -14.68 -17.91 -4.50
CA GLU A 413 -15.66 -16.83 -4.69
C GLU A 413 -16.32 -16.41 -3.37
N LYS A 414 -16.57 -17.35 -2.46
CA LYS A 414 -17.12 -17.06 -1.13
C LYS A 414 -16.10 -16.34 -0.27
N VAL A 415 -14.82 -16.72 -0.32
CA VAL A 415 -13.76 -16.01 0.40
C VAL A 415 -13.72 -14.55 -0.02
N VAL A 416 -13.68 -14.28 -1.32
CA VAL A 416 -13.69 -12.91 -1.89
C VAL A 416 -14.95 -12.15 -1.47
N THR A 417 -16.13 -12.76 -1.66
CA THR A 417 -17.42 -12.14 -1.33
C THR A 417 -17.50 -11.79 0.17
N ASN A 418 -17.06 -12.69 1.05
CA ASN A 418 -17.06 -12.46 2.49
C ASN A 418 -16.06 -11.38 2.88
N ALA A 419 -14.86 -11.37 2.27
CA ALA A 419 -13.88 -10.32 2.49
C ALA A 419 -14.41 -8.94 2.05
N LYS A 420 -15.04 -8.82 0.88
CA LYS A 420 -15.73 -7.61 0.42
C LYS A 420 -16.81 -7.16 1.42
N LYS A 421 -17.67 -8.07 1.86
CA LYS A 421 -18.75 -7.77 2.84
C LYS A 421 -18.22 -7.27 4.18
N ARG A 422 -17.16 -7.90 4.74
CA ARG A 422 -16.56 -7.48 6.00
C ARG A 422 -15.93 -6.09 5.91
N ASN A 423 -15.37 -5.73 4.76
CA ASN A 423 -14.71 -4.45 4.56
C ASN A 423 -15.63 -3.35 4.00
N ARG A 424 -16.86 -3.68 3.59
CA ARG A 424 -17.80 -2.77 2.93
C ARG A 424 -17.96 -1.44 3.66
N ILE A 425 -18.17 -1.45 4.97
CA ILE A 425 -18.35 -0.21 5.75
C ILE A 425 -17.12 0.69 5.66
N LEU A 426 -15.91 0.10 5.61
CA LEU A 426 -14.67 0.85 5.49
C LEU A 426 -14.53 1.45 4.07
N PHE A 427 -14.89 0.68 3.04
CA PHE A 427 -14.88 1.14 1.66
C PHE A 427 -15.90 2.27 1.44
N ASP A 428 -17.16 2.07 1.88
CA ASP A 428 -18.22 3.10 1.83
C ASP A 428 -17.79 4.41 2.51
N LYS A 429 -17.13 4.32 3.69
CA LYS A 429 -16.66 5.50 4.45
C LYS A 429 -15.54 6.26 3.74
N LEU A 430 -14.74 5.59 2.93
CA LEU A 430 -13.68 6.20 2.13
C LEU A 430 -14.14 6.61 0.74
N GLY A 431 -15.31 6.14 0.27
CA GLY A 431 -15.82 6.37 -1.08
C GLY A 431 -15.03 5.63 -2.15
N ILE A 432 -14.63 4.38 -1.86
CA ILE A 432 -13.81 3.52 -2.75
C ILE A 432 -14.50 2.20 -3.06
N ASP A 433 -15.81 2.20 -3.23
CA ASP A 433 -16.60 1.00 -3.54
C ASP A 433 -16.23 0.34 -4.87
#